data_2c930332ebd62cce59ce2e1b018f6fb0
#
_entry.id   2c930332ebd62cce59ce2e1b018f6fb0
#
_cell.length_a   1.000
_cell.length_b   1.000
_cell.length_c   1.000
_cell.angle_alpha   90.00
_cell.angle_beta   90.00
_cell.angle_gamma   90.00
#
_symmetry.space_group_name_H-M   'P 1'
#
loop_
_entity.id
_entity.type
_entity.pdbx_description
1 polymer ?
#
loop_
_entity_poly.entity_id
_entity_poly.type
_entity_poly.pdbx_seq_one_letter_code
_entity_poly.pdbx_strand_id
1 'polypeptide(L)'
;YKRQPTHFSQFVPLLHEVFGDEWFTKGCISAHYQNMVVEGEEVQTMVEKAPDSSGMVAISAQKRDGTPVLTGTASLGPDYGETELDKRMAKLRPSSQLVILSDLTVGQKGTGNPESVRMDMDQHMGDMYPFSNKQKLEKITETHEFYEGETPWGGPVIPLEMISVLTQYTSGRSGFRSRGPAIGLFAGQQIKMIDGPLMIRKDYLLEREIIALSESRRTESNWILTRVLCADSKKVKAEVILNSATLKDSYANY
;
A
#
# COMPACT_ATOMS: atom_id res chain seq x y z
N TYR A 1 8.37 -15.18 4.32
CA TYR A 1 7.05 -14.50 4.23
C TYR A 1 7.01 -13.67 2.96
N LYS A 2 6.08 -13.97 2.04
CA LYS A 2 5.75 -13.02 0.97
C LYS A 2 5.09 -11.81 1.63
N ARG A 3 5.63 -10.61 1.39
CA ARG A 3 5.07 -9.38 1.93
C ARG A 3 3.74 -9.10 1.23
N GLN A 4 2.70 -8.83 2.00
CA GLN A 4 1.33 -8.63 1.52
C GLN A 4 1.18 -7.64 0.35
N PRO A 5 1.94 -6.52 0.26
CA PRO A 5 1.90 -5.62 -0.89
C PRO A 5 2.22 -6.27 -2.24
N THR A 6 2.95 -7.39 -2.25
CA THR A 6 3.27 -8.15 -3.47
C THR A 6 2.03 -8.52 -4.28
N HIS A 7 0.90 -8.78 -3.59
CA HIS A 7 -0.35 -9.13 -4.27
C HIS A 7 -0.93 -8.00 -5.12
N PHE A 8 -0.58 -6.74 -4.87
CA PHE A 8 -1.11 -5.62 -5.65
C PHE A 8 -0.63 -5.64 -7.11
N SER A 9 0.62 -6.02 -7.35
CA SER A 9 1.12 -6.15 -8.73
C SER A 9 0.42 -7.26 -9.51
N GLN A 10 -0.10 -8.29 -8.83
CA GLN A 10 -0.84 -9.38 -9.48
C GLN A 10 -2.16 -8.92 -10.11
N PHE A 11 -2.72 -7.80 -9.67
CA PHE A 11 -3.95 -7.23 -10.23
C PHE A 11 -3.71 -6.33 -11.44
N VAL A 12 -2.47 -5.84 -11.64
CA VAL A 12 -2.19 -4.81 -12.64
C VAL A 12 -2.61 -5.21 -14.06
N PRO A 13 -2.31 -6.41 -14.58
CA PRO A 13 -2.77 -6.79 -15.92
C PRO A 13 -4.29 -6.78 -16.06
N LEU A 14 -5.01 -7.28 -15.07
CA LEU A 14 -6.48 -7.31 -15.07
C LEU A 14 -7.08 -5.91 -14.96
N LEU A 15 -6.51 -5.06 -14.12
CA LEU A 15 -6.98 -3.68 -13.93
C LEU A 15 -6.63 -2.80 -15.13
N HIS A 16 -5.50 -3.07 -15.79
CA HIS A 16 -5.18 -2.42 -17.07
C HIS A 16 -6.16 -2.84 -18.18
N GLU A 17 -6.60 -4.09 -18.22
CA GLU A 17 -7.64 -4.54 -19.16
C GLU A 17 -8.98 -3.80 -18.93
N VAL A 18 -9.34 -3.55 -17.67
CA VAL A 18 -10.60 -2.87 -17.31
C VAL A 18 -10.54 -1.36 -17.54
N PHE A 19 -9.41 -0.72 -17.17
CA PHE A 19 -9.30 0.74 -17.06
C PHE A 19 -8.34 1.38 -18.06
N GLY A 20 -7.60 0.59 -18.85
CA GLY A 20 -6.57 1.08 -19.77
C GLY A 20 -5.43 1.82 -19.07
N ASP A 21 -4.72 2.65 -19.83
CA ASP A 21 -3.55 3.40 -19.35
C ASP A 21 -3.89 4.40 -18.23
N GLU A 22 -5.14 4.84 -18.12
CA GLU A 22 -5.58 5.70 -17.02
C GLU A 22 -5.40 5.04 -15.65
N TRP A 23 -5.35 3.71 -15.59
CA TRP A 23 -5.02 2.97 -14.37
C TRP A 23 -3.72 3.45 -13.72
N PHE A 24 -2.68 3.68 -14.50
CA PHE A 24 -1.37 4.11 -13.98
C PHE A 24 -1.37 5.56 -13.48
N THR A 25 -2.27 6.40 -13.99
CA THR A 25 -2.29 7.83 -13.65
C THR A 25 -3.33 8.22 -12.61
N LYS A 26 -4.45 7.50 -12.57
CA LYS A 26 -5.63 7.83 -11.73
C LYS A 26 -6.21 6.62 -11.02
N GLY A 27 -5.57 5.44 -11.10
CA GLY A 27 -6.07 4.23 -10.47
C GLY A 27 -6.03 4.28 -8.94
N CYS A 28 -7.03 3.68 -8.34
CA CYS A 28 -7.08 3.41 -6.90
C CYS A 28 -7.30 1.93 -6.67
N ILE A 29 -6.44 1.32 -5.88
CA ILE A 29 -6.63 -0.04 -5.34
C ILE A 29 -6.69 0.04 -3.82
N SER A 30 -7.68 -0.59 -3.23
CA SER A 30 -7.92 -0.59 -1.79
C SER A 30 -8.27 -2.00 -1.34
N ALA A 31 -7.47 -2.59 -0.47
CA ALA A 31 -7.68 -3.98 -0.05
C ALA A 31 -7.45 -4.21 1.44
N HIS A 32 -8.20 -5.16 1.97
CA HIS A 32 -8.03 -5.74 3.29
C HIS A 32 -7.42 -7.14 3.16
N TYR A 33 -6.33 -7.38 3.89
CA TYR A 33 -5.66 -8.66 3.94
C TYR A 33 -6.31 -9.58 4.97
N GLN A 34 -6.54 -10.84 4.60
CA GLN A 34 -7.26 -11.82 5.42
C GLN A 34 -6.35 -12.94 5.88
N ASN A 35 -5.62 -13.56 4.98
CA ASN A 35 -4.71 -14.65 5.29
C ASN A 35 -3.34 -14.42 4.66
N MET A 36 -2.31 -14.87 5.38
CA MET A 36 -0.94 -14.83 4.87
C MET A 36 -0.72 -15.87 3.78
N VAL A 37 0.15 -15.53 2.84
CA VAL A 37 0.64 -16.44 1.81
C VAL A 37 2.11 -16.71 2.08
N VAL A 38 2.49 -17.98 2.05
CA VAL A 38 3.89 -18.40 2.19
C VAL A 38 4.49 -18.72 0.82
N GLU A 39 5.80 -18.82 0.77
CA GLU A 39 6.50 -19.17 -0.47
C GLU A 39 6.03 -20.53 -1.01
N GLY A 40 5.81 -20.59 -2.33
CA GLY A 40 5.32 -21.81 -3.00
C GLY A 40 3.81 -21.94 -3.06
N GLU A 41 3.03 -21.16 -2.33
CA GLU A 41 1.58 -21.17 -2.45
C GLU A 41 1.13 -20.39 -3.70
N GLU A 42 0.21 -20.99 -4.44
CA GLU A 42 -0.45 -20.35 -5.59
C GLU A 42 -1.56 -19.42 -5.09
N VAL A 43 -1.64 -18.23 -5.70
CA VAL A 43 -2.69 -17.25 -5.44
C VAL A 43 -3.36 -16.89 -6.75
N GLN A 44 -4.67 -17.03 -6.80
CA GLN A 44 -5.50 -16.58 -7.91
C GLN A 44 -6.09 -15.20 -7.58
N THR A 45 -5.87 -14.23 -8.46
CA THR A 45 -6.49 -12.91 -8.40
C THR A 45 -7.70 -12.84 -9.32
N MET A 46 -8.71 -12.10 -8.88
CA MET A 46 -9.97 -11.92 -9.61
C MET A 46 -10.37 -10.45 -9.56
N VAL A 47 -10.81 -9.95 -10.71
CA VAL A 47 -11.35 -8.59 -10.88
C VAL A 47 -12.70 -8.72 -11.60
N GLU A 48 -13.71 -7.96 -11.19
CA GLU A 48 -14.96 -7.87 -11.94
C GLU A 48 -14.71 -7.29 -13.34
N LYS A 49 -15.41 -7.81 -14.35
CA LYS A 49 -15.15 -7.48 -15.76
C LYS A 49 -15.50 -6.04 -16.13
N ALA A 50 -16.41 -5.41 -15.40
CA ALA A 50 -16.85 -4.06 -15.69
C ALA A 50 -17.13 -3.33 -14.38
N PRO A 51 -16.85 -2.01 -14.34
CA PRO A 51 -17.23 -1.18 -13.20
C PRO A 51 -18.74 -1.20 -12.97
N ASP A 52 -19.12 -1.15 -11.70
CA ASP A 52 -20.50 -0.92 -11.29
C ASP A 52 -20.95 0.54 -11.57
N SER A 53 -22.16 0.89 -11.13
CA SER A 53 -22.71 2.25 -11.30
C SER A 53 -21.91 3.35 -10.59
N SER A 54 -21.02 2.99 -9.64
CA SER A 54 -20.11 3.91 -8.96
C SER A 54 -18.74 4.03 -9.62
N GLY A 55 -18.51 3.33 -10.74
CA GLY A 55 -17.21 3.29 -11.41
C GLY A 55 -16.17 2.39 -10.74
N MET A 56 -16.60 1.56 -9.78
CA MET A 56 -15.73 0.62 -9.07
C MET A 56 -15.87 -0.81 -9.57
N VAL A 57 -14.80 -1.59 -9.41
CA VAL A 57 -14.81 -3.05 -9.53
C VAL A 57 -14.43 -3.68 -8.21
N ALA A 58 -15.04 -4.81 -7.87
CA ALA A 58 -14.58 -5.63 -6.76
C ALA A 58 -13.34 -6.41 -7.18
N ILE A 59 -12.40 -6.54 -6.25
CA ILE A 59 -11.20 -7.34 -6.40
C ILE A 59 -11.09 -8.37 -5.28
N SER A 60 -10.56 -9.52 -5.58
CA SER A 60 -10.29 -10.54 -4.57
C SER A 60 -9.09 -11.41 -4.96
N ALA A 61 -8.49 -12.02 -3.96
CA ALA A 61 -7.47 -13.04 -4.17
C ALA A 61 -7.70 -14.21 -3.22
N GLN A 62 -7.46 -15.41 -3.70
CA GLN A 62 -7.61 -16.64 -2.93
C GLN A 62 -6.48 -17.63 -3.24
N LYS A 63 -6.19 -18.51 -2.30
CA LYS A 63 -5.31 -19.66 -2.51
C LYS A 63 -6.02 -20.73 -3.35
N ARG A 64 -5.26 -21.70 -3.83
CA ARG A 64 -5.79 -22.83 -4.63
C ARG A 64 -6.90 -23.61 -3.91
N ASP A 65 -6.86 -23.68 -2.59
CA ASP A 65 -7.86 -24.36 -1.75
C ASP A 65 -9.11 -23.50 -1.46
N GLY A 66 -9.18 -22.29 -2.02
CA GLY A 66 -10.28 -21.34 -1.79
C GLY A 66 -10.08 -20.44 -0.57
N THR A 67 -9.00 -20.61 0.20
CA THR A 67 -8.72 -19.72 1.34
C THR A 67 -8.56 -18.27 0.88
N PRO A 68 -9.37 -17.32 1.37
CA PRO A 68 -9.30 -15.93 0.93
C PRO A 68 -7.98 -15.29 1.40
N VAL A 69 -7.30 -14.59 0.50
CA VAL A 69 -6.05 -13.86 0.77
C VAL A 69 -6.33 -12.38 1.03
N LEU A 70 -7.12 -11.77 0.16
CA LEU A 70 -7.58 -10.39 0.30
C LEU A 70 -8.92 -10.18 -0.42
N THR A 71 -9.61 -9.12 0.01
CA THR A 71 -10.75 -8.55 -0.69
C THR A 71 -10.60 -7.04 -0.76
N GLY A 72 -11.20 -6.43 -1.78
CA GLY A 72 -11.06 -5.00 -1.96
C GLY A 72 -11.85 -4.43 -3.11
N THR A 73 -11.49 -3.21 -3.48
CA THR A 73 -12.07 -2.44 -4.58
C THR A 73 -10.98 -1.80 -5.42
N ALA A 74 -11.28 -1.58 -6.69
CA ALA A 74 -10.46 -0.75 -7.56
C ALA A 74 -11.36 0.21 -8.37
N SER A 75 -10.85 1.40 -8.67
CA SER A 75 -11.58 2.47 -9.39
C SER A 75 -10.63 3.47 -10.03
N LEU A 76 -11.17 4.39 -10.83
CA LEU A 76 -10.43 5.53 -11.37
C LEU A 76 -10.89 6.84 -10.73
N GLY A 77 -9.95 7.78 -10.54
CA GLY A 77 -10.25 9.16 -10.15
C GLY A 77 -10.76 10.03 -11.31
N PRO A 78 -11.22 11.25 -10.99
CA PRO A 78 -11.10 11.92 -9.69
C PRO A 78 -12.13 11.48 -8.63
N ASP A 79 -13.24 10.85 -9.01
CA ASP A 79 -14.21 10.30 -8.08
C ASP A 79 -13.95 8.81 -7.89
N TYR A 80 -13.22 8.48 -6.83
CA TYR A 80 -12.83 7.09 -6.54
C TYR A 80 -13.92 6.26 -5.86
N GLY A 81 -15.06 6.88 -5.50
CA GLY A 81 -16.10 6.23 -4.71
C GLY A 81 -15.65 5.86 -3.29
N GLU A 82 -16.50 5.14 -2.57
CA GLU A 82 -16.21 4.65 -1.22
C GLU A 82 -15.41 3.34 -1.28
N THR A 83 -14.12 3.41 -1.02
CA THR A 83 -13.20 2.27 -1.14
C THR A 83 -13.37 1.24 -0.02
N GLU A 84 -12.72 0.07 -0.16
CA GLU A 84 -12.72 -0.96 0.90
C GLU A 84 -12.19 -0.42 2.23
N LEU A 85 -11.09 0.37 2.21
CA LEU A 85 -10.55 0.93 3.46
C LEU A 85 -11.40 2.07 4.02
N ASP A 86 -12.07 2.86 3.18
CA ASP A 86 -13.00 3.89 3.63
C ASP A 86 -14.17 3.27 4.41
N LYS A 87 -14.77 2.19 3.86
CA LYS A 87 -15.83 1.41 4.53
C LYS A 87 -15.38 0.84 5.87
N ARG A 88 -14.12 0.43 5.96
CA ARG A 88 -13.56 -0.09 7.22
C ARG A 88 -13.27 1.02 8.21
N MET A 89 -12.69 2.13 7.78
CA MET A 89 -12.43 3.29 8.63
C MET A 89 -13.72 3.85 9.23
N ALA A 90 -14.79 3.94 8.45
CA ALA A 90 -16.10 4.41 8.93
C ALA A 90 -16.68 3.53 10.06
N LYS A 91 -16.24 2.28 10.18
CA LYS A 91 -16.69 1.32 11.21
C LYS A 91 -15.74 1.22 12.41
N LEU A 92 -14.64 1.97 12.43
CA LEU A 92 -13.69 1.93 13.55
C LEU A 92 -14.36 2.47 14.81
N ARG A 93 -14.11 1.78 15.91
CA ARG A 93 -14.50 2.27 17.23
C ARG A 93 -13.31 2.99 17.84
N PRO A 94 -13.50 4.15 18.48
CA PRO A 94 -12.45 4.81 19.22
C PRO A 94 -11.86 3.84 20.25
N SER A 95 -10.55 3.72 20.28
CA SER A 95 -9.86 2.93 21.30
C SER A 95 -9.74 3.77 22.58
N SER A 96 -10.07 3.19 23.72
CA SER A 96 -9.99 3.88 25.00
C SER A 96 -8.63 3.71 25.71
N GLN A 97 -7.90 2.64 25.44
CA GLN A 97 -6.65 2.33 26.13
C GLN A 97 -5.71 1.50 25.26
N LEU A 98 -4.96 2.16 24.38
CA LEU A 98 -3.88 1.51 23.67
C LEU A 98 -2.67 1.33 24.59
N VAL A 99 -2.02 0.18 24.52
CA VAL A 99 -0.81 -0.17 25.27
C VAL A 99 0.42 -0.06 24.37
N ILE A 100 0.40 -0.75 23.23
CA ILE A 100 1.53 -0.79 22.28
C ILE A 100 1.64 0.54 21.52
N LEU A 101 0.52 1.11 21.14
CA LEU A 101 0.43 2.34 20.36
C LEU A 101 0.08 3.59 21.21
N SER A 102 0.24 3.51 22.54
CA SER A 102 -0.12 4.57 23.50
C SER A 102 0.60 5.88 23.28
N ASP A 103 1.76 5.86 22.62
CA ASP A 103 2.57 7.06 22.36
C ASP A 103 2.20 7.75 21.03
N LEU A 104 1.19 7.21 20.32
CA LEU A 104 0.70 7.74 19.06
C LEU A 104 -0.63 8.48 19.24
N THR A 105 -0.84 9.51 18.44
CA THR A 105 -2.09 10.28 18.42
C THR A 105 -2.60 10.48 17.01
N VAL A 106 -3.93 10.49 16.83
CA VAL A 106 -4.56 10.84 15.56
C VAL A 106 -4.23 12.30 15.22
N GLY A 107 -3.87 12.57 13.96
CA GLY A 107 -3.40 13.87 13.49
C GLY A 107 -1.89 14.09 13.70
N GLN A 108 -1.19 13.16 14.34
CA GLN A 108 0.27 13.24 14.47
C GLN A 108 0.93 13.16 13.11
N LYS A 109 1.78 14.15 12.83
CA LYS A 109 2.56 14.21 11.58
C LYS A 109 3.95 13.61 11.78
N GLY A 110 4.50 13.07 10.71
CA GLY A 110 5.86 12.54 10.70
C GLY A 110 6.89 13.63 10.99
N THR A 111 7.89 13.33 11.82
CA THR A 111 8.94 14.28 12.23
C THR A 111 9.84 14.72 11.08
N GLY A 112 9.96 13.94 10.03
CA GLY A 112 10.74 14.24 8.82
C GLY A 112 9.93 14.86 7.67
N ASN A 113 8.69 15.31 7.90
CA ASN A 113 7.84 15.85 6.85
C ASN A 113 8.31 17.23 6.33
N PRO A 114 8.44 17.41 5.00
CA PRO A 114 8.42 16.38 3.97
C PRO A 114 9.77 15.64 3.90
N GLU A 115 9.72 14.33 3.74
CA GLU A 115 10.90 13.48 3.63
C GLU A 115 11.23 13.19 2.15
N SER A 116 12.48 13.41 1.73
CA SER A 116 12.92 13.14 0.36
C SER A 116 13.15 11.65 0.14
N VAL A 117 12.58 11.13 -0.96
CA VAL A 117 12.72 9.72 -1.38
C VAL A 117 12.89 9.60 -2.89
N ARG A 118 13.53 8.53 -3.30
CA ARG A 118 13.73 8.17 -4.70
C ARG A 118 13.79 6.64 -4.82
N MET A 119 13.46 6.11 -5.97
CA MET A 119 13.64 4.72 -6.31
C MET A 119 14.35 4.62 -7.66
N ASP A 120 15.49 3.96 -7.69
CA ASP A 120 16.22 3.57 -8.91
C ASP A 120 16.09 2.06 -9.14
N MET A 121 16.40 1.60 -10.36
CA MET A 121 16.29 0.18 -10.72
C MET A 121 17.18 -0.71 -9.84
N ASP A 122 18.41 -0.28 -9.57
CA ASP A 122 19.41 -1.07 -8.83
C ASP A 122 19.57 -0.61 -7.36
N GLN A 123 18.78 0.36 -6.90
CA GLN A 123 18.85 0.88 -5.54
C GLN A 123 18.38 -0.16 -4.52
N HIS A 124 19.24 -0.49 -3.54
CA HIS A 124 18.85 -1.28 -2.39
C HIS A 124 17.93 -0.48 -1.46
N MET A 125 16.78 -1.06 -1.11
CA MET A 125 15.72 -0.35 -0.37
C MET A 125 15.82 -0.48 1.16
N GLY A 126 17.01 -0.79 1.68
CA GLY A 126 17.28 -0.89 3.12
C GLY A 126 16.99 -2.27 3.72
N ASP A 127 17.23 -2.42 5.00
CA ASP A 127 17.18 -3.72 5.69
C ASP A 127 15.77 -4.34 5.71
N MET A 128 14.73 -3.48 5.77
CA MET A 128 13.34 -3.97 5.70
C MET A 128 12.96 -4.50 4.33
N TYR A 129 13.62 -4.01 3.27
CA TYR A 129 13.38 -4.37 1.88
C TYR A 129 14.72 -4.63 1.19
N PRO A 130 15.39 -5.77 1.51
CA PRO A 130 16.76 -6.05 1.07
C PRO A 130 16.81 -6.51 -0.39
N PHE A 131 16.24 -5.71 -1.29
CA PHE A 131 16.23 -5.93 -2.72
C PHE A 131 16.05 -4.61 -3.46
N SER A 132 16.45 -4.59 -4.72
CA SER A 132 16.20 -3.49 -5.66
C SER A 132 14.91 -3.71 -6.45
N ASN A 133 14.45 -2.67 -7.16
CA ASN A 133 13.33 -2.80 -8.09
C ASN A 133 13.63 -3.85 -9.17
N LYS A 134 14.83 -3.84 -9.74
CA LYS A 134 15.27 -4.82 -10.73
C LYS A 134 15.16 -6.26 -10.24
N GLN A 135 15.71 -6.55 -9.05
CA GLN A 135 15.59 -7.86 -8.43
C GLN A 135 14.15 -8.27 -8.16
N LYS A 136 13.29 -7.29 -7.91
CA LYS A 136 11.86 -7.55 -7.70
C LYS A 136 11.16 -7.91 -9.00
N LEU A 137 11.46 -7.20 -10.09
CA LEU A 137 10.91 -7.49 -11.42
C LEU A 137 11.27 -8.90 -11.92
N GLU A 138 12.46 -9.42 -11.57
CA GLU A 138 12.87 -10.79 -11.86
C GLU A 138 12.03 -11.87 -11.13
N LYS A 139 11.29 -11.47 -10.08
CA LYS A 139 10.54 -12.39 -9.18
C LYS A 139 9.03 -12.25 -9.27
N ILE A 140 8.51 -11.15 -9.83
CA ILE A 140 7.06 -11.02 -10.02
C ILE A 140 6.59 -11.90 -11.16
N THR A 141 5.39 -12.44 -11.04
CA THR A 141 4.80 -13.34 -12.04
C THR A 141 3.97 -12.56 -13.07
N GLU A 142 3.42 -11.42 -12.68
CA GLU A 142 2.62 -10.54 -13.53
C GLU A 142 3.46 -9.31 -13.90
N THR A 143 4.23 -9.43 -14.98
CA THR A 143 5.03 -8.31 -15.53
C THR A 143 4.16 -7.37 -16.37
N HIS A 144 4.65 -6.15 -16.58
CA HIS A 144 4.05 -5.17 -17.47
C HIS A 144 5.14 -4.42 -18.24
N GLU A 145 4.90 -4.12 -19.52
CA GLU A 145 5.88 -3.44 -20.37
C GLU A 145 6.32 -2.07 -19.83
N PHE A 146 5.45 -1.38 -19.10
CA PHE A 146 5.75 -0.08 -18.50
C PHE A 146 6.72 -0.12 -17.32
N TYR A 147 7.14 -1.29 -16.85
CA TYR A 147 8.07 -1.40 -15.72
C TYR A 147 9.55 -1.28 -16.09
N GLU A 148 9.91 -1.55 -17.35
CA GLU A 148 11.32 -1.61 -17.78
C GLU A 148 11.61 -0.72 -18.99
N GLY A 149 10.62 -0.43 -19.83
CA GLY A 149 10.75 0.28 -21.10
C GLY A 149 10.42 1.75 -21.04
N GLU A 150 10.39 2.34 -22.24
CA GLU A 150 9.83 3.67 -22.46
C GLU A 150 8.32 3.60 -22.33
N THR A 151 7.72 4.62 -21.73
CA THR A 151 6.29 4.73 -21.52
C THR A 151 5.78 6.06 -22.07
N PRO A 152 4.46 6.25 -22.22
CA PRO A 152 3.90 7.55 -22.60
C PRO A 152 4.32 8.71 -21.68
N TRP A 153 4.82 8.41 -20.49
CA TRP A 153 5.25 9.39 -19.48
C TRP A 153 6.78 9.60 -19.41
N GLY A 154 7.55 8.96 -20.31
CA GLY A 154 9.00 9.15 -20.45
C GLY A 154 9.82 8.34 -19.45
N GLY A 155 9.84 7.02 -19.62
CA GLY A 155 10.64 6.08 -18.82
C GLY A 155 9.79 5.12 -17.98
N PRO A 156 10.41 4.20 -17.22
CA PRO A 156 9.68 3.15 -16.52
C PRO A 156 8.91 3.67 -15.30
N VAL A 157 7.73 3.10 -15.08
CA VAL A 157 6.91 3.36 -13.90
C VAL A 157 7.31 2.46 -12.73
N ILE A 158 7.09 2.95 -11.51
CA ILE A 158 7.27 2.14 -10.30
C ILE A 158 6.14 1.10 -10.24
N PRO A 159 6.44 -0.21 -10.16
CA PRO A 159 5.42 -1.24 -9.99
C PRO A 159 4.56 -0.99 -8.76
N LEU A 160 3.28 -1.32 -8.84
CA LEU A 160 2.30 -0.98 -7.80
C LEU A 160 2.71 -1.44 -6.40
N GLU A 161 3.25 -2.66 -6.26
CA GLU A 161 3.77 -3.14 -4.98
C GLU A 161 5.01 -2.36 -4.50
N MET A 162 5.83 -1.86 -5.43
CA MET A 162 7.03 -1.09 -5.10
C MET A 162 6.71 0.33 -4.67
N ILE A 163 5.51 0.85 -4.97
CA ILE A 163 5.00 2.09 -4.37
C ILE A 163 4.84 1.92 -2.85
N SER A 164 4.38 0.75 -2.41
CA SER A 164 4.35 0.42 -0.99
C SER A 164 5.76 0.44 -0.38
N VAL A 165 6.75 -0.10 -1.08
CA VAL A 165 8.15 -0.06 -0.64
C VAL A 165 8.66 1.38 -0.58
N LEU A 166 8.43 2.19 -1.63
CA LEU A 166 8.83 3.61 -1.68
C LEU A 166 8.32 4.39 -0.47
N THR A 167 7.08 4.15 -0.06
CA THR A 167 6.46 4.85 1.05
C THR A 167 6.85 4.30 2.44
N GLN A 168 7.43 3.09 2.51
CA GLN A 168 7.69 2.41 3.77
C GLN A 168 9.18 2.25 4.13
N TYR A 169 10.11 2.22 3.15
CA TYR A 169 11.52 1.91 3.43
C TYR A 169 12.20 2.93 4.36
N THR A 170 11.68 4.15 4.44
CA THR A 170 12.13 5.21 5.34
C THR A 170 11.21 5.44 6.55
N SER A 171 10.19 4.59 6.74
CA SER A 171 9.17 4.79 7.79
C SER A 171 9.74 4.89 9.21
N GLY A 172 10.89 4.27 9.49
CA GLY A 172 11.60 4.40 10.76
C GLY A 172 12.02 5.84 11.12
N ARG A 173 12.08 6.75 10.12
CA ARG A 173 12.40 8.17 10.31
C ARG A 173 11.19 9.02 10.66
N SER A 174 9.97 8.49 10.54
CA SER A 174 8.72 9.23 10.76
C SER A 174 8.50 9.67 12.22
N GLY A 175 9.21 9.07 13.17
CA GLY A 175 8.97 9.30 14.59
C GLY A 175 7.74 8.61 15.15
N PHE A 176 7.01 7.83 14.35
CA PHE A 176 5.87 7.03 14.81
C PHE A 176 6.41 5.77 15.51
N ARG A 177 6.47 5.84 16.85
CA ARG A 177 7.03 4.78 17.67
C ARG A 177 5.92 3.94 18.28
N SER A 178 6.01 2.63 18.15
CA SER A 178 5.25 1.65 18.92
C SER A 178 6.13 1.06 20.02
N ARG A 179 5.53 0.66 21.12
CA ARG A 179 6.23 -0.10 22.16
C ARG A 179 6.54 -1.50 21.66
N GLY A 180 7.68 -2.02 22.00
CA GLY A 180 8.13 -3.32 21.50
C GLY A 180 9.22 -3.95 22.35
N PRO A 181 9.66 -5.14 21.93
CA PRO A 181 9.36 -5.80 20.65
C PRO A 181 7.93 -6.33 20.56
N ALA A 182 7.30 -6.18 19.38
CA ALA A 182 5.98 -6.72 19.07
C ALA A 182 5.87 -7.03 17.57
N ILE A 183 5.00 -7.96 17.18
CA ILE A 183 4.83 -8.40 15.80
C ILE A 183 3.80 -7.52 15.10
N GLY A 184 4.25 -6.77 14.09
CA GLY A 184 3.41 -5.98 13.21
C GLY A 184 3.04 -6.72 11.92
N LEU A 185 1.82 -6.54 11.45
CA LEU A 185 1.28 -7.11 10.21
C LEU A 185 0.63 -5.99 9.38
N PHE A 186 0.68 -6.11 8.06
CA PHE A 186 -0.16 -5.29 7.19
C PHE A 186 -1.58 -5.88 7.21
N ALA A 187 -2.55 -5.11 7.67
CA ALA A 187 -3.95 -5.53 7.73
C ALA A 187 -4.76 -4.99 6.53
N GLY A 188 -4.32 -3.90 5.93
CA GLY A 188 -4.91 -3.35 4.73
C GLY A 188 -4.05 -2.26 4.12
N GLN A 189 -4.23 -2.04 2.83
CA GLN A 189 -3.53 -0.99 2.12
C GLN A 189 -4.40 -0.40 1.01
N GLN A 190 -4.23 0.89 0.80
CA GLN A 190 -4.80 1.61 -0.34
C GLN A 190 -3.69 2.38 -1.03
N ILE A 191 -3.65 2.32 -2.35
CA ILE A 191 -2.81 3.17 -3.19
C ILE A 191 -3.74 3.90 -4.15
N LYS A 192 -3.73 5.22 -4.08
CA LYS A 192 -4.55 6.12 -4.90
C LYS A 192 -3.64 7.03 -5.71
N MET A 193 -3.66 6.90 -7.04
CA MET A 193 -2.96 7.81 -7.94
C MET A 193 -3.81 9.06 -8.15
N ILE A 194 -3.27 10.22 -7.82
CA ILE A 194 -3.94 11.52 -7.98
C ILE A 194 -3.54 12.17 -9.32
N ASP A 195 -2.24 12.16 -9.59
CA ASP A 195 -1.63 12.70 -10.81
C ASP A 195 -0.38 11.86 -11.15
N GLY A 196 -0.60 10.51 -11.22
CA GLY A 196 0.45 9.53 -11.53
C GLY A 196 0.99 9.64 -12.97
N PRO A 197 1.75 8.66 -13.38
CA PRO A 197 2.32 7.59 -12.57
C PRO A 197 3.48 8.07 -11.69
N LEU A 198 3.87 7.21 -10.74
CA LEU A 198 5.15 7.37 -10.07
C LEU A 198 6.24 6.69 -10.91
N MET A 199 7.33 7.43 -11.16
CA MET A 199 8.38 7.05 -12.10
C MET A 199 9.65 6.64 -11.38
N ILE A 200 10.36 5.67 -11.93
CA ILE A 200 11.74 5.35 -11.56
C ILE A 200 12.63 6.57 -11.82
N ARG A 201 13.63 6.79 -10.97
CA ARG A 201 14.61 7.90 -11.03
C ARG A 201 14.03 9.31 -10.88
N LYS A 202 12.80 9.43 -10.38
CA LYS A 202 12.24 10.73 -10.00
C LYS A 202 12.33 10.93 -8.49
N ASP A 203 12.52 12.18 -8.09
CA ASP A 203 12.56 12.58 -6.69
C ASP A 203 11.15 12.93 -6.21
N TYR A 204 10.79 12.39 -5.05
CA TYR A 204 9.52 12.61 -4.39
C TYR A 204 9.74 13.08 -2.96
N LEU A 205 8.71 13.71 -2.41
CA LEU A 205 8.62 14.05 -1.00
C LEU A 205 7.49 13.26 -0.37
N LEU A 206 7.71 12.75 0.83
CA LEU A 206 6.69 12.05 1.60
C LEU A 206 6.23 12.91 2.77
N GLU A 207 4.92 13.04 2.92
CA GLU A 207 4.27 13.57 4.10
C GLU A 207 3.43 12.48 4.75
N ARG A 208 3.70 12.18 6.02
CA ARG A 208 3.00 11.13 6.76
C ARG A 208 2.17 11.70 7.89
N GLU A 209 0.99 11.11 8.08
CA GLU A 209 0.05 11.49 9.14
C GLU A 209 -0.67 10.24 9.66
N ILE A 210 -0.83 10.14 10.98
CA ILE A 210 -1.69 9.13 11.60
C ILE A 210 -3.13 9.61 11.49
N ILE A 211 -3.92 8.92 10.66
CA ILE A 211 -5.32 9.29 10.40
C ILE A 211 -6.32 8.54 11.27
N ALA A 212 -5.94 7.38 11.82
CA ALA A 212 -6.77 6.65 12.78
C ALA A 212 -5.92 5.73 13.66
N LEU A 213 -6.41 5.46 14.85
CA LEU A 213 -5.95 4.44 15.78
C LEU A 213 -7.14 3.57 16.16
N SER A 214 -6.94 2.27 16.24
CA SER A 214 -8.02 1.33 16.57
C SER A 214 -7.49 0.10 17.27
N GLU A 215 -8.39 -0.65 17.88
CA GLU A 215 -8.07 -1.94 18.45
C GLU A 215 -9.13 -2.99 18.12
N SER A 216 -8.70 -4.23 18.14
CA SER A 216 -9.53 -5.42 18.10
C SER A 216 -9.23 -6.29 19.33
N ARG A 217 -9.92 -7.44 19.43
CA ARG A 217 -9.60 -8.42 20.46
C ARG A 217 -8.11 -8.85 20.44
N ARG A 218 -7.49 -8.91 19.26
CA ARG A 218 -6.14 -9.49 19.07
C ARG A 218 -5.08 -8.49 18.68
N THR A 219 -5.44 -7.29 18.23
CA THR A 219 -4.49 -6.32 17.67
C THR A 219 -4.79 -4.91 18.13
N GLU A 220 -3.74 -4.08 18.17
CA GLU A 220 -3.83 -2.64 18.06
C GLU A 220 -3.39 -2.23 16.65
N SER A 221 -4.03 -1.21 16.08
CA SER A 221 -3.77 -0.82 14.69
C SER A 221 -3.63 0.68 14.56
N ASN A 222 -2.63 1.09 13.78
CA ASN A 222 -2.48 2.46 13.31
C ASN A 222 -2.75 2.53 11.80
N TRP A 223 -3.37 3.63 11.37
CA TRP A 223 -3.66 3.94 9.99
C TRP A 223 -2.84 5.17 9.60
N ILE A 224 -1.92 4.99 8.66
CA ILE A 224 -1.00 6.03 8.25
C ILE A 224 -1.32 6.42 6.82
N LEU A 225 -1.68 7.68 6.61
CA LEU A 225 -1.73 8.30 5.30
C LEU A 225 -0.34 8.83 4.95
N THR A 226 0.16 8.42 3.80
CA THR A 226 1.39 8.98 3.20
C THR A 226 1.03 9.65 1.89
N ARG A 227 1.22 10.96 1.79
CA ARG A 227 1.14 11.69 0.53
C ARG A 227 2.49 11.68 -0.14
N VAL A 228 2.48 11.33 -1.42
CA VAL A 228 3.67 11.35 -2.29
C VAL A 228 3.58 12.58 -3.19
N LEU A 229 4.49 13.53 -3.00
CA LEU A 229 4.52 14.78 -3.76
C LEU A 229 5.68 14.76 -4.76
N CYS A 230 5.50 15.36 -5.91
CA CYS A 230 6.61 15.67 -6.81
C CYS A 230 7.59 16.62 -6.11
N ALA A 231 8.89 16.31 -6.10
CA ALA A 231 9.87 17.12 -5.39
C ALA A 231 9.97 18.56 -5.95
N ASP A 232 9.77 18.74 -7.25
CA ASP A 232 9.86 20.05 -7.91
C ASP A 232 8.59 20.88 -7.70
N SER A 233 7.44 20.34 -8.13
CA SER A 233 6.17 21.09 -8.18
C SER A 233 5.42 21.09 -6.85
N LYS A 234 5.78 20.25 -5.90
CA LYS A 234 5.08 20.00 -4.63
C LYS A 234 3.62 19.52 -4.80
N LYS A 235 3.22 19.17 -6.03
CA LYS A 235 1.90 18.61 -6.29
C LYS A 235 1.82 17.18 -5.80
N VAL A 236 0.68 16.80 -5.23
CA VAL A 236 0.41 15.42 -4.82
C VAL A 236 0.30 14.54 -6.06
N LYS A 237 1.09 13.50 -6.12
CA LYS A 237 1.11 12.48 -7.17
C LYS A 237 0.32 11.24 -6.77
N ALA A 238 0.39 10.85 -5.51
CA ALA A 238 -0.32 9.69 -4.98
C ALA A 238 -0.59 9.84 -3.48
N GLU A 239 -1.59 9.13 -3.00
CA GLU A 239 -1.88 8.93 -1.58
C GLU A 239 -1.87 7.43 -1.27
N VAL A 240 -1.19 7.06 -0.20
CA VAL A 240 -1.09 5.68 0.27
C VAL A 240 -1.57 5.61 1.71
N ILE A 241 -2.59 4.79 1.97
CA ILE A 241 -3.02 4.46 3.32
C ILE A 241 -2.51 3.07 3.66
N LEU A 242 -1.81 2.94 4.77
CA LEU A 242 -1.42 1.66 5.34
C LEU A 242 -2.10 1.47 6.69
N ASN A 243 -2.87 0.40 6.82
CA ASN A 243 -3.34 -0.11 8.11
C ASN A 243 -2.36 -1.17 8.59
N SER A 244 -1.59 -0.82 9.62
CA SER A 244 -0.68 -1.74 10.32
C SER A 244 -1.32 -2.23 11.60
N ALA A 245 -1.43 -3.55 11.76
CA ALA A 245 -1.95 -4.20 12.96
C ALA A 245 -0.79 -4.83 13.75
N THR A 246 -0.72 -4.57 15.04
CA THR A 246 0.27 -5.15 15.96
C THR A 246 -0.42 -6.15 16.88
N LEU A 247 0.12 -7.38 16.94
CA LEU A 247 -0.44 -8.45 17.75
C LEU A 247 -0.21 -8.18 19.25
N LYS A 248 -1.29 -8.15 20.02
CA LYS A 248 -1.29 -7.89 21.48
C LYS A 248 -0.51 -8.95 22.23
N ASP A 249 -0.72 -10.22 21.91
CA ASP A 249 -0.07 -11.37 22.52
C ASP A 249 1.42 -11.52 22.21
N SER A 250 1.93 -10.76 21.24
CA SER A 250 3.36 -10.71 20.93
C SER A 250 4.14 -9.69 21.77
N TYR A 251 3.47 -8.83 22.51
CA TYR A 251 4.08 -7.85 23.40
C TYR A 251 4.07 -8.32 24.84
N ALA A 252 5.25 -8.56 25.42
CA ALA A 252 5.40 -9.17 26.74
C ALA A 252 4.74 -8.40 27.90
N ASN A 253 4.53 -7.10 27.72
CA ASN A 253 3.95 -6.22 28.75
C ASN A 253 2.49 -5.79 28.41
N TYR A 254 1.79 -6.59 27.62
CA TYR A 254 0.41 -6.28 27.25
C TYR A 254 -0.56 -6.59 28.38
#